data_349e1aa3ae40111c904d178d0b47bb4f
#
_entry.id   349e1aa3ae40111c904d178d0b47bb4f
#
_cell.length_a   1.000
_cell.length_b   1.000
_cell.length_c   1.000
_cell.angle_alpha   90.00
_cell.angle_beta   90.00
_cell.angle_gamma   90.00
#
_symmetry.space_group_name_H-M   'P 1'
#
loop_
_entity.id
_entity.type
_entity.pdbx_description
1 polymer ?
#
loop_
_entity_poly.entity_id
_entity_poly.type
_entity_poly.pdbx_seq_one_letter_code
_entity_poly.pdbx_strand_id
1 'polypeptide(L)'
;MTPLCEETHSDAQRPRAIRDRLVDEPTAVRLAETFKALSDPTRVRMISALLDDELCVHELAEAVGVSQSAASHQLALLREMRLVQFTREGRRVFYTLDDDHIRNLFREGLDHALHD
;
A
#
# COMPACT_ATOMS: atom_id res chain seq x y z
N MET A 1 7.71 7.41 25.75
CA MET A 1 6.58 7.72 26.66
C MET A 1 5.68 8.77 26.03
N THR A 2 4.39 8.53 26.05
CA THR A 2 3.40 9.45 25.49
C THR A 2 2.99 10.47 26.56
N PRO A 3 3.12 11.78 26.28
CA PRO A 3 2.65 12.79 27.23
C PRO A 3 1.15 12.66 27.48
N LEU A 4 0.74 12.91 28.71
CA LEU A 4 -0.65 12.87 29.09
C LEU A 4 -1.17 14.27 29.31
N CYS A 5 -2.46 14.46 29.07
CA CYS A 5 -3.12 15.71 29.31
C CYS A 5 -3.20 15.97 30.82
N GLU A 6 -2.69 17.12 31.31
CA GLU A 6 -2.66 17.45 32.71
C GLU A 6 -4.02 17.96 33.23
N GLU A 7 -4.90 18.39 32.33
CA GLU A 7 -6.23 18.87 32.69
C GLU A 7 -7.27 17.81 32.42
N THR A 8 -8.27 17.72 33.29
CA THR A 8 -9.43 16.88 33.07
C THR A 8 -10.47 17.68 32.30
N HIS A 9 -10.77 17.28 31.08
CA HIS A 9 -11.76 17.94 30.24
C HIS A 9 -13.12 17.36 30.48
N SER A 10 -14.09 18.22 30.85
CA SER A 10 -15.48 17.81 31.07
C SER A 10 -16.36 18.03 29.84
N ASP A 11 -15.81 18.67 28.78
CA ASP A 11 -16.59 18.95 27.57
C ASP A 11 -16.71 17.69 26.70
N ALA A 12 -17.91 17.09 26.69
CA ALA A 12 -18.19 15.89 25.91
C ALA A 12 -18.50 16.20 24.44
N GLN A 13 -18.66 17.48 24.08
CA GLN A 13 -19.02 17.86 22.70
C GLN A 13 -17.87 17.66 21.73
N ARG A 14 -16.64 17.95 22.15
CA ARG A 14 -15.47 17.82 21.28
C ARG A 14 -15.20 16.36 20.89
N PRO A 15 -15.21 15.39 21.81
CA PRO A 15 -15.09 13.97 21.42
C PRO A 15 -16.18 13.49 20.48
N ARG A 16 -17.43 13.96 20.66
CA ARG A 16 -18.52 13.61 19.76
C ARG A 16 -18.29 14.16 18.35
N ALA A 17 -17.87 15.42 18.25
CA ALA A 17 -17.59 16.05 16.96
C ALA A 17 -16.47 15.30 16.24
N ILE A 18 -15.43 14.90 16.96
CA ILE A 18 -14.34 14.10 16.38
C ILE A 18 -14.86 12.73 15.95
N ARG A 19 -15.67 12.07 16.77
CA ARG A 19 -16.24 10.76 16.46
C ARG A 19 -17.04 10.80 15.16
N ASP A 20 -17.81 11.87 14.95
CA ASP A 20 -18.62 12.03 13.75
C ASP A 20 -17.78 12.18 12.47
N ARG A 21 -16.50 12.57 12.63
CA ARG A 21 -15.58 12.75 11.51
C ARG A 21 -14.64 11.57 11.29
N LEU A 22 -14.63 10.60 12.20
CA LEU A 22 -13.78 9.43 12.04
C LEU A 22 -14.19 8.65 10.80
N VAL A 23 -13.22 8.01 10.17
CA VAL A 23 -13.51 7.05 9.11
C VAL A 23 -14.37 5.93 9.71
N ASP A 24 -15.38 5.49 8.95
CA ASP A 24 -16.26 4.44 9.44
C ASP A 24 -15.52 3.11 9.55
N GLU A 25 -16.11 2.19 10.32
CA GLU A 25 -15.46 0.90 10.61
C GLU A 25 -15.14 0.09 9.36
N PRO A 26 -16.07 -0.12 8.41
CA PRO A 26 -15.76 -0.88 7.20
C PRO A 26 -14.63 -0.26 6.37
N THR A 27 -14.60 1.06 6.26
CA THR A 27 -13.55 1.77 5.53
C THR A 27 -12.21 1.63 6.25
N ALA A 28 -12.23 1.74 7.58
CA ALA A 28 -11.02 1.56 8.40
C ALA A 28 -10.42 0.17 8.19
N VAL A 29 -11.26 -0.87 8.14
CA VAL A 29 -10.81 -2.24 7.89
C VAL A 29 -10.16 -2.37 6.51
N ARG A 30 -10.79 -1.81 5.48
CA ARG A 30 -10.23 -1.87 4.12
C ARG A 30 -8.91 -1.12 4.01
N LEU A 31 -8.83 0.04 4.64
CA LEU A 31 -7.59 0.83 4.63
C LEU A 31 -6.48 0.10 5.38
N ALA A 32 -6.82 -0.52 6.51
CA ALA A 32 -5.86 -1.31 7.27
C ALA A 32 -5.32 -2.49 6.46
N GLU A 33 -6.16 -3.15 5.67
CA GLU A 33 -5.73 -4.23 4.78
C GLU A 33 -4.75 -3.74 3.72
N THR A 34 -4.97 -2.54 3.18
CA THR A 34 -4.04 -1.92 2.23
C THR A 34 -2.67 -1.71 2.87
N PHE A 35 -2.63 -1.13 4.07
CA PHE A 35 -1.37 -0.92 4.77
C PHE A 35 -0.70 -2.23 5.17
N LYS A 36 -1.48 -3.23 5.53
CA LYS A 36 -0.95 -4.55 5.85
C LYS A 36 -0.26 -5.17 4.63
N ALA A 37 -0.85 -5.02 3.45
CA ALA A 37 -0.24 -5.51 2.22
C ALA A 37 1.11 -4.84 1.98
N LEU A 38 1.25 -3.57 2.36
CA LEU A 38 2.48 -2.81 2.20
C LEU A 38 3.44 -2.95 3.37
N SER A 39 3.16 -3.84 4.32
CA SER A 39 3.99 -4.02 5.51
C SER A 39 5.09 -5.07 5.35
N ASP A 40 5.24 -5.62 4.15
CA ASP A 40 6.27 -6.62 3.84
C ASP A 40 7.36 -5.99 2.95
N PRO A 41 8.65 -6.08 3.34
CA PRO A 41 9.72 -5.45 2.56
C PRO A 41 9.79 -5.93 1.11
N THR A 42 9.55 -7.21 0.84
CA THR A 42 9.58 -7.72 -0.52
C THR A 42 8.47 -7.09 -1.36
N ARG A 43 7.27 -7.01 -0.82
CA ARG A 43 6.15 -6.37 -1.53
C ARG A 43 6.40 -4.89 -1.75
N VAL A 44 7.00 -4.19 -0.77
CA VAL A 44 7.38 -2.79 -0.94
C VAL A 44 8.35 -2.63 -2.10
N ARG A 45 9.35 -3.51 -2.19
CA ARG A 45 10.32 -3.46 -3.29
C ARG A 45 9.66 -3.76 -4.63
N MET A 46 8.69 -4.67 -4.67
CA MET A 46 7.95 -4.97 -5.89
C MET A 46 7.13 -3.77 -6.36
N ILE A 47 6.42 -3.10 -5.44
CA ILE A 47 5.67 -1.89 -5.75
C ILE A 47 6.62 -0.80 -6.25
N SER A 48 7.78 -0.66 -5.61
CA SER A 48 8.80 0.30 -6.04
C SER A 48 9.21 0.09 -7.49
N ALA A 49 9.39 -1.15 -7.90
CA ALA A 49 9.76 -1.48 -9.28
C ALA A 49 8.68 -1.09 -10.29
N LEU A 50 7.42 -1.08 -9.86
CA LEU A 50 6.27 -0.79 -10.73
C LEU A 50 5.86 0.69 -10.73
N LEU A 51 6.58 1.56 -10.00
CA LEU A 51 6.21 2.98 -9.94
C LEU A 51 6.24 3.64 -11.31
N ASP A 52 7.25 3.34 -12.11
CA ASP A 52 7.48 4.03 -13.37
C ASP A 52 7.50 3.10 -14.59
N ASP A 53 7.39 1.79 -14.40
CA ASP A 53 7.53 0.83 -15.47
C ASP A 53 6.45 -0.24 -15.43
N GLU A 54 6.04 -0.69 -16.61
CA GLU A 54 5.26 -1.91 -16.75
C GLU A 54 6.24 -3.07 -16.86
N LEU A 55 6.05 -4.11 -16.07
CA LEU A 55 6.99 -5.23 -16.03
C LEU A 55 6.26 -6.56 -16.12
N CYS A 56 6.83 -7.50 -16.87
CA CYS A 56 6.38 -8.88 -16.82
C CYS A 56 6.95 -9.55 -15.56
N VAL A 57 6.41 -10.71 -15.19
CA VAL A 57 6.80 -11.37 -13.95
C VAL A 57 8.29 -11.73 -13.94
N HIS A 58 8.84 -12.11 -15.10
CA HIS A 58 10.26 -12.44 -15.22
C HIS A 58 11.15 -11.24 -14.89
N GLU A 59 10.84 -10.09 -15.49
CA GLU A 59 11.58 -8.85 -15.25
C GLU A 59 11.51 -8.42 -13.81
N LEU A 60 10.31 -8.49 -13.24
CA LEU A 60 10.09 -8.11 -11.84
C LEU A 60 10.85 -9.04 -10.89
N ALA A 61 10.80 -10.33 -11.13
CA ALA A 61 11.50 -11.31 -10.31
C ALA A 61 13.02 -11.05 -10.32
N GLU A 62 13.59 -10.82 -11.52
CA GLU A 62 15.01 -10.50 -11.62
C GLU A 62 15.36 -9.20 -10.93
N ALA A 63 14.56 -8.16 -11.14
CA ALA A 63 14.83 -6.85 -10.55
C ALA A 63 14.81 -6.89 -9.02
N VAL A 64 13.88 -7.64 -8.45
CA VAL A 64 13.72 -7.72 -7.00
C VAL A 64 14.62 -8.78 -6.37
N GLY A 65 15.08 -9.74 -7.17
CA GLY A 65 15.96 -10.80 -6.69
C GLY A 65 15.24 -11.95 -6.01
N VAL A 66 14.06 -12.30 -6.52
CA VAL A 66 13.29 -13.44 -6.03
C VAL A 66 13.03 -14.42 -7.18
N SER A 67 12.55 -15.61 -6.86
CA SER A 67 12.17 -16.56 -7.89
C SER A 67 10.95 -16.08 -8.65
N GLN A 68 10.79 -16.54 -9.88
CA GLN A 68 9.62 -16.21 -10.68
C GLN A 68 8.34 -16.71 -10.03
N SER A 69 8.40 -17.88 -9.40
CA SER A 69 7.29 -18.45 -8.67
C SER A 69 6.89 -17.58 -7.47
N ALA A 70 7.88 -17.08 -6.71
CA ALA A 70 7.62 -16.20 -5.58
C ALA A 70 7.03 -14.87 -6.03
N ALA A 71 7.58 -14.27 -7.10
CA ALA A 71 7.06 -13.03 -7.65
C ALA A 71 5.62 -13.19 -8.12
N SER A 72 5.34 -14.29 -8.82
CA SER A 72 3.99 -14.60 -9.31
C SER A 72 3.00 -14.73 -8.16
N HIS A 73 3.38 -15.41 -7.09
CA HIS A 73 2.54 -15.56 -5.89
C HIS A 73 2.24 -14.22 -5.24
N GLN A 74 3.25 -13.38 -5.07
CA GLN A 74 3.08 -12.06 -4.49
C GLN A 74 2.21 -11.14 -5.37
N LEU A 75 2.41 -11.19 -6.68
CA LEU A 75 1.60 -10.42 -7.62
C LEU A 75 0.13 -10.81 -7.55
N ALA A 76 -0.17 -12.11 -7.40
CA ALA A 76 -1.54 -12.57 -7.24
C ALA A 76 -2.19 -11.97 -5.99
N LEU A 77 -1.47 -11.95 -4.87
CA LEU A 77 -1.96 -11.32 -3.63
C LEU A 77 -2.18 -9.82 -3.79
N LEU A 78 -1.22 -9.12 -4.39
CA LEU A 78 -1.32 -7.68 -4.61
C LEU A 78 -2.48 -7.35 -5.55
N ARG A 79 -2.75 -8.22 -6.51
CA ARG A 79 -3.86 -8.04 -7.43
C ARG A 79 -5.21 -8.22 -6.74
N GLU A 80 -5.33 -9.22 -5.87
CA GLU A 80 -6.54 -9.42 -5.06
C GLU A 80 -6.85 -8.20 -4.21
N MET A 81 -5.81 -7.52 -3.72
CA MET A 81 -5.93 -6.32 -2.90
C MET A 81 -6.09 -5.05 -3.73
N ARG A 82 -6.16 -5.17 -5.04
CA ARG A 82 -6.31 -4.05 -5.98
C ARG A 82 -5.16 -3.06 -5.91
N LEU A 83 -3.96 -3.54 -5.66
CA LEU A 83 -2.77 -2.70 -5.66
C LEU A 83 -2.04 -2.76 -6.99
N VAL A 84 -2.18 -3.87 -7.71
CA VAL A 84 -1.62 -4.03 -9.06
C VAL A 84 -2.69 -4.59 -9.99
N GLN A 85 -2.49 -4.35 -11.27
CA GLN A 85 -3.31 -4.93 -12.33
C GLN A 85 -2.38 -5.42 -13.44
N PHE A 86 -2.91 -6.19 -14.38
CA PHE A 86 -2.12 -6.60 -15.53
C PHE A 86 -2.86 -6.31 -16.82
N THR A 87 -2.08 -6.15 -17.89
CA THR A 87 -2.58 -6.09 -19.26
C THR A 87 -1.90 -7.20 -20.05
N ARG A 88 -2.62 -7.72 -21.03
CA ARG A 88 -2.12 -8.79 -21.88
C ARG A 88 -1.86 -8.23 -23.27
N GLU A 89 -0.64 -8.42 -23.76
CA GLU A 89 -0.26 -8.03 -25.12
C GLU A 89 0.30 -9.27 -25.82
N GLY A 90 -0.55 -9.93 -26.62
CA GLY A 90 -0.19 -11.19 -27.23
C GLY A 90 0.01 -12.27 -26.17
N ARG A 91 1.22 -12.83 -26.12
CA ARG A 91 1.59 -13.85 -25.12
C ARG A 91 2.21 -13.27 -23.87
N ARG A 92 2.43 -11.96 -23.85
CA ARG A 92 3.10 -11.29 -22.73
C ARG A 92 2.06 -10.65 -21.82
N VAL A 93 2.34 -10.72 -20.52
CA VAL A 93 1.51 -10.12 -19.48
C VAL A 93 2.37 -9.10 -18.73
N PHE A 94 1.90 -7.88 -18.67
CA PHE A 94 2.61 -6.78 -18.00
C PHE A 94 1.82 -6.33 -16.80
N TYR A 95 2.52 -6.16 -15.69
CA TYR A 95 1.94 -5.68 -14.44
C TYR A 95 2.23 -4.20 -14.25
N THR A 96 1.24 -3.49 -13.73
CA THR A 96 1.33 -2.06 -13.39
C THR A 96 0.65 -1.85 -12.05
N LEU A 97 0.88 -0.69 -11.45
CA LEU A 97 0.09 -0.30 -10.27
C LEU A 97 -1.35 -0.07 -10.70
N ASP A 98 -2.29 -0.38 -9.79
CA ASP A 98 -3.71 -0.36 -10.11
C ASP A 98 -4.20 1.03 -10.50
N ASP A 99 -3.79 2.05 -9.75
CA ASP A 99 -4.18 3.42 -10.03
C ASP A 99 -3.17 4.41 -9.46
N ASP A 100 -3.42 5.70 -9.74
CA ASP A 100 -2.54 6.77 -9.26
C ASP A 100 -2.64 6.99 -7.75
N HIS A 101 -3.72 6.56 -7.12
CA HIS A 101 -3.85 6.68 -5.66
C HIS A 101 -2.77 5.85 -4.97
N ILE A 102 -2.55 4.62 -5.42
CA ILE A 102 -1.51 3.74 -4.86
C ILE A 102 -0.13 4.31 -5.14
N ARG A 103 0.08 4.82 -6.37
CA ARG A 103 1.35 5.44 -6.74
C ARG A 103 1.68 6.61 -5.82
N ASN A 104 0.71 7.49 -5.61
CA ASN A 104 0.90 8.68 -4.78
C ASN A 104 1.09 8.31 -3.31
N LEU A 105 0.32 7.36 -2.81
CA LEU A 105 0.45 6.88 -1.44
C LEU A 105 1.85 6.32 -1.19
N PHE A 106 2.34 5.51 -2.12
CA PHE A 106 3.66 4.90 -2.01
C PHE A 106 4.75 5.97 -2.04
N ARG A 107 4.66 6.95 -2.96
CA ARG A 107 5.66 8.02 -3.05
C ARG A 107 5.70 8.86 -1.80
N GLU A 108 4.55 9.20 -1.24
CA GLU A 108 4.48 9.93 0.02
C GLU A 108 5.10 9.13 1.16
N GLY A 109 4.79 7.83 1.24
CA GLY A 109 5.39 6.96 2.24
C GLY A 109 6.89 6.84 2.09
N LEU A 110 7.37 6.76 0.85
CA LEU A 110 8.80 6.67 0.55
C LEU A 110 9.51 7.97 0.96
N ASP A 111 8.94 9.11 0.62
CA ASP A 111 9.49 10.41 1.01
C ASP A 111 9.59 10.52 2.52
N HIS A 112 8.55 10.10 3.22
CA HIS A 112 8.54 10.10 4.69
C HIS A 112 9.64 9.19 5.25
N ALA A 113 9.80 7.99 4.70
CA ALA A 113 10.80 7.03 5.17
C ALA A 113 12.24 7.52 4.95
N LEU A 114 12.47 8.30 3.90
CA LEU A 114 13.79 8.85 3.56
C LEU A 114 14.07 10.18 4.26
N HIS A 115 13.08 10.77 4.88
CA HIS A 115 13.21 12.06 5.54
C HIS A 115 13.77 11.85 6.95
N ASP A 116 14.81 12.59 7.30
CA ASP A 116 15.43 12.55 8.62
C ASP A 116 14.80 13.50 9.61
#